data_252f294ab38d0cd0d6f5ca631bfcb03f
#
_entry.id   252f294ab38d0cd0d6f5ca631bfcb03f
#
_cell.length_a   1.000
_cell.length_b   1.000
_cell.length_c   1.000
_cell.angle_alpha   90.00
_cell.angle_beta   90.00
_cell.angle_gamma   90.00
#
_symmetry.space_group_name_H-M   'P 1'
#
loop_
_entity.id
_entity.type
_entity.pdbx_description
1 polymer ?
#
loop_
_entity_poly.entity_id
_entity_poly.type
_entity_poly.pdbx_seq_one_letter_code
_entity_poly.pdbx_strand_id
1 'polypeptide(L)'
;MRLTKKLGVSLRQSYARVGKLALIKHQRYAHAHQFKRANRSLRKLKTYLGRVIRDIERRIVGNEDLREAFVRPLFLARRVLEQERRQRGRKVYSLHAPEVECIGKGKAHRPYEFGVKVSIATTVKHSAGGQFVAHATALPGNPYDGHTLGTVIPLMQALIGNILDRCITDAGYRGHNAPPDHKFKVYTSGQKRRITPQIKREFKRRAAIEPVIGHLKEHHRMGRNYLAHASGDAINAVLAAAGYNFRRLLAWLRFLLLRILIALGLAAQLKLA
;
A
#
# COMPACT_ATOMS: atom_id res chain seq x y z
N MET A 1 1.85 4.63 -27.88
CA MET A 1 3.01 4.22 -28.72
C MET A 1 3.09 2.70 -28.93
N ARG A 2 3.25 1.82 -27.89
CA ARG A 2 3.28 0.37 -28.11
C ARG A 2 1.97 -0.14 -28.74
N LEU A 3 0.82 0.31 -28.21
CA LEU A 3 -0.50 -0.08 -28.72
C LEU A 3 -0.73 0.40 -30.17
N THR A 4 -0.36 1.63 -30.50
CA THR A 4 -0.48 2.15 -31.88
C THR A 4 0.32 1.31 -32.87
N LYS A 5 1.55 0.91 -32.51
CA LYS A 5 2.39 0.02 -33.32
C LYS A 5 1.76 -1.37 -33.48
N LYS A 6 1.21 -1.94 -32.38
CA LYS A 6 0.57 -3.26 -32.39
C LYS A 6 -0.68 -3.30 -33.29
N LEU A 7 -1.44 -2.22 -33.33
CA LEU A 7 -2.69 -2.11 -34.10
C LEU A 7 -2.54 -1.41 -35.45
N GLY A 8 -1.31 -1.21 -35.93
CA GLY A 8 -1.06 -0.60 -37.24
C GLY A 8 -1.43 0.88 -37.36
N VAL A 9 -1.71 1.58 -36.25
CA VAL A 9 -2.05 3.00 -36.26
C VAL A 9 -0.77 3.83 -36.41
N SER A 10 -0.53 4.37 -37.60
CA SER A 10 0.62 5.24 -37.87
C SER A 10 0.37 6.64 -37.28
N LEU A 11 1.31 7.18 -36.53
CA LEU A 11 1.23 8.54 -35.97
C LEU A 11 2.04 9.52 -36.85
N ARG A 12 1.56 10.76 -36.97
CA ARG A 12 2.33 11.83 -37.64
C ARG A 12 3.67 12.06 -36.95
N GLN A 13 3.66 12.04 -35.62
CA GLN A 13 4.87 12.21 -34.83
C GLN A 13 4.73 11.50 -33.48
N SER A 14 5.76 10.74 -33.11
CA SER A 14 5.76 9.96 -31.86
C SER A 14 6.17 10.75 -30.62
N TYR A 15 6.89 11.85 -30.80
CA TYR A 15 7.53 12.62 -29.72
C TYR A 15 8.42 11.79 -28.77
N ALA A 16 8.76 10.55 -29.09
CA ALA A 16 9.45 9.63 -28.20
C ALA A 16 10.84 10.19 -27.77
N ARG A 17 11.65 10.65 -28.71
CA ARG A 17 12.97 11.21 -28.44
C ARG A 17 12.91 12.55 -27.71
N VAL A 18 12.17 13.50 -28.26
CA VAL A 18 12.08 14.87 -27.70
C VAL A 18 11.31 14.88 -26.36
N GLY A 19 10.34 13.99 -26.19
CA GLY A 19 9.62 13.80 -24.93
C GLY A 19 10.53 13.25 -23.83
N LYS A 20 11.36 12.26 -24.15
CA LYS A 20 12.38 11.74 -23.21
C LYS A 20 13.37 12.83 -22.77
N LEU A 21 13.86 13.64 -23.69
CA LEU A 21 14.74 14.76 -23.38
C LEU A 21 14.06 15.83 -22.52
N ALA A 22 12.80 16.15 -22.82
CA ALA A 22 12.01 17.10 -22.01
C ALA A 22 11.75 16.57 -20.60
N LEU A 23 11.51 15.25 -20.42
CA LEU A 23 11.35 14.60 -19.13
C LEU A 23 12.65 14.68 -18.31
N ILE A 24 13.80 14.35 -18.89
CA ILE A 24 15.10 14.43 -18.21
C ILE A 24 15.37 15.88 -17.77
N LYS A 25 15.13 16.85 -18.64
CA LYS A 25 15.28 18.28 -18.28
C LYS A 25 14.32 18.68 -17.13
N HIS A 26 13.08 18.22 -17.18
CA HIS A 26 12.12 18.47 -16.11
C HIS A 26 12.62 17.93 -14.76
N GLN A 27 13.06 16.67 -14.72
CA GLN A 27 13.57 16.03 -13.52
C GLN A 27 14.79 16.75 -12.94
N ARG A 28 15.78 17.08 -13.79
CA ARG A 28 16.97 17.82 -13.37
C ARG A 28 16.64 19.18 -12.78
N TYR A 29 15.77 19.96 -13.43
CA TYR A 29 15.36 21.26 -12.92
C TYR A 29 14.52 21.15 -11.64
N ALA A 30 13.67 20.15 -11.53
CA ALA A 30 12.89 19.91 -10.33
C ALA A 30 13.76 19.52 -9.13
N HIS A 31 14.77 18.65 -9.35
CA HIS A 31 15.75 18.26 -8.34
C HIS A 31 16.60 19.46 -7.88
N ALA A 32 16.99 20.32 -8.81
CA ALA A 32 17.75 21.55 -8.51
C ALA A 32 16.85 22.70 -8.00
N HIS A 33 15.59 22.43 -7.62
CA HIS A 33 14.60 23.43 -7.16
C HIS A 33 14.32 24.59 -8.14
N GLN A 34 14.71 24.47 -9.41
CA GLN A 34 14.47 25.47 -10.47
C GLN A 34 13.07 25.31 -11.07
N PHE A 35 12.04 25.55 -10.26
CA PHE A 35 10.66 25.22 -10.61
C PHE A 35 10.12 25.96 -11.85
N LYS A 36 10.54 27.21 -12.13
CA LYS A 36 10.16 27.93 -13.37
C LYS A 36 10.59 27.17 -14.62
N ARG A 37 11.84 26.67 -14.64
CA ARG A 37 12.39 25.88 -15.76
C ARG A 37 11.76 24.49 -15.83
N ALA A 38 11.58 23.81 -14.69
CA ALA A 38 10.88 22.54 -14.60
C ALA A 38 9.46 22.64 -15.19
N ASN A 39 8.68 23.66 -14.79
CA ASN A 39 7.33 23.87 -15.29
C ASN A 39 7.29 24.18 -16.80
N ARG A 40 8.29 24.85 -17.36
CA ARG A 40 8.41 25.06 -18.81
C ARG A 40 8.58 23.70 -19.53
N SER A 41 9.42 22.82 -19.01
CA SER A 41 9.59 21.47 -19.57
C SER A 41 8.33 20.61 -19.41
N LEU A 42 7.61 20.72 -18.30
CA LEU A 42 6.33 20.04 -18.07
C LEU A 42 5.26 20.50 -19.07
N ARG A 43 5.15 21.80 -19.34
CA ARG A 43 4.22 22.33 -20.37
C ARG A 43 4.50 21.74 -21.73
N LYS A 44 5.78 21.60 -22.14
CA LYS A 44 6.16 20.93 -23.39
C LYS A 44 5.71 19.48 -23.42
N LEU A 45 5.90 18.74 -22.32
CA LEU A 45 5.41 17.35 -22.20
C LEU A 45 3.90 17.26 -22.35
N LYS A 46 3.14 18.14 -21.68
CA LYS A 46 1.69 18.21 -21.83
C LYS A 46 1.27 18.52 -23.29
N THR A 47 1.96 19.45 -23.94
CA THR A 47 1.70 19.76 -25.36
C THR A 47 1.93 18.53 -26.27
N TYR A 48 3.03 17.79 -26.06
CA TYR A 48 3.32 16.58 -26.84
C TYR A 48 2.25 15.50 -26.60
N LEU A 49 1.87 15.26 -25.34
CA LEU A 49 0.83 14.32 -24.98
C LEU A 49 -0.51 14.68 -25.65
N GLY A 50 -0.94 15.93 -25.55
CA GLY A 50 -2.18 16.40 -26.17
C GLY A 50 -2.18 16.27 -27.71
N ARG A 51 -1.03 16.49 -28.36
CA ARG A 51 -0.89 16.27 -29.82
C ARG A 51 -1.03 14.79 -30.17
N VAL A 52 -0.41 13.89 -29.41
CA VAL A 52 -0.54 12.44 -29.64
C VAL A 52 -1.98 11.97 -29.42
N ILE A 53 -2.65 12.42 -28.37
CA ILE A 53 -4.05 12.10 -28.10
C ILE A 53 -4.92 12.48 -29.32
N ARG A 54 -4.88 13.73 -29.74
CA ARG A 54 -5.67 14.23 -30.90
C ARG A 54 -5.32 13.52 -32.21
N ASP A 55 -4.08 13.11 -32.40
CA ASP A 55 -3.68 12.38 -33.62
C ASP A 55 -4.27 10.96 -33.63
N ILE A 56 -4.22 10.26 -32.47
CA ILE A 56 -4.87 8.95 -32.35
C ILE A 56 -6.38 9.07 -32.54
N GLU A 57 -7.03 10.00 -31.86
CA GLU A 57 -8.50 10.22 -31.97
C GLU A 57 -8.96 10.40 -33.42
N ARG A 58 -8.24 11.22 -34.19
CA ARG A 58 -8.56 11.40 -35.62
C ARG A 58 -8.40 10.15 -36.46
N ARG A 59 -7.46 9.26 -36.09
CA ARG A 59 -7.16 8.05 -36.87
C ARG A 59 -8.04 6.86 -36.54
N ILE A 60 -8.68 6.87 -35.40
CA ILE A 60 -9.59 5.80 -34.97
C ILE A 60 -11.05 6.11 -35.33
N VAL A 61 -11.33 7.29 -35.90
CA VAL A 61 -12.67 7.64 -36.39
C VAL A 61 -13.07 6.68 -37.49
N GLY A 62 -14.27 6.13 -37.41
CA GLY A 62 -14.80 5.19 -38.39
C GLY A 62 -14.36 3.73 -38.22
N ASN A 63 -13.57 3.41 -37.21
CA ASN A 63 -13.19 2.03 -36.88
C ASN A 63 -13.51 1.73 -35.42
N GLU A 64 -14.55 0.92 -35.17
CA GLU A 64 -15.06 0.66 -33.84
C GLU A 64 -14.11 -0.20 -33.01
N ASP A 65 -13.46 -1.20 -33.64
CA ASP A 65 -12.48 -2.07 -32.94
C ASP A 65 -11.29 -1.26 -32.41
N LEU A 66 -10.80 -0.30 -33.20
CA LEU A 66 -9.75 0.61 -32.77
C LEU A 66 -10.26 1.55 -31.66
N ARG A 67 -11.49 2.06 -31.77
CA ARG A 67 -12.07 2.91 -30.73
C ARG A 67 -12.12 2.17 -29.40
N GLU A 68 -12.64 0.94 -29.38
CA GLU A 68 -12.70 0.11 -28.18
C GLU A 68 -11.31 -0.13 -27.59
N ALA A 69 -10.34 -0.54 -28.41
CA ALA A 69 -8.97 -0.80 -27.98
C ALA A 69 -8.29 0.45 -27.35
N PHE A 70 -8.65 1.65 -27.82
CA PHE A 70 -8.06 2.91 -27.33
C PHE A 70 -8.88 3.62 -26.24
N VAL A 71 -10.10 3.20 -25.88
CA VAL A 71 -10.94 3.83 -24.85
C VAL A 71 -10.17 4.04 -23.55
N ARG A 72 -9.69 2.96 -22.94
CA ARG A 72 -8.99 3.02 -21.65
C ARG A 72 -7.65 3.78 -21.72
N PRO A 73 -6.76 3.53 -22.70
CA PRO A 73 -5.53 4.28 -22.86
C PRO A 73 -5.73 5.79 -23.04
N LEU A 74 -6.68 6.19 -23.87
CA LEU A 74 -7.00 7.61 -24.11
C LEU A 74 -7.61 8.27 -22.88
N PHE A 75 -8.53 7.59 -22.19
CA PHE A 75 -9.10 8.07 -20.94
C PHE A 75 -8.01 8.37 -19.89
N LEU A 76 -7.08 7.43 -19.66
CA LEU A 76 -5.97 7.64 -18.73
C LEU A 76 -5.02 8.76 -19.20
N ALA A 77 -4.72 8.81 -20.49
CA ALA A 77 -3.86 9.84 -21.05
C ALA A 77 -4.46 11.24 -20.90
N ARG A 78 -5.77 11.39 -21.12
CA ARG A 78 -6.50 12.65 -20.89
C ARG A 78 -6.47 13.05 -19.42
N ARG A 79 -6.75 12.11 -18.50
CA ARG A 79 -6.65 12.39 -17.07
C ARG A 79 -5.25 12.87 -16.66
N VAL A 80 -4.18 12.27 -17.19
CA VAL A 80 -2.79 12.74 -16.93
C VAL A 80 -2.55 14.12 -17.54
N LEU A 81 -3.11 14.41 -18.72
CA LEU A 81 -3.01 15.72 -19.36
C LEU A 81 -3.66 16.83 -18.54
N GLU A 82 -4.85 16.56 -18.03
CA GLU A 82 -5.71 17.50 -17.31
C GLU A 82 -5.27 17.71 -15.85
N GLN A 83 -4.72 16.67 -15.21
CA GLN A 83 -4.40 16.76 -13.78
C GLN A 83 -3.37 17.84 -13.45
N GLU A 84 -3.62 18.51 -12.31
CA GLU A 84 -2.77 19.58 -11.81
C GLU A 84 -1.87 19.14 -10.66
N ARG A 85 -0.76 19.86 -10.46
CA ARG A 85 0.21 19.54 -9.40
C ARG A 85 -0.41 19.57 -8.00
N ARG A 86 -1.27 20.53 -7.72
CA ARG A 86 -1.92 20.73 -6.41
C ARG A 86 -3.40 20.34 -6.40
N GLN A 87 -3.84 19.59 -7.42
CA GLN A 87 -5.21 19.09 -7.49
C GLN A 87 -5.57 18.31 -6.24
N ARG A 88 -6.73 18.58 -5.68
CA ARG A 88 -7.39 17.75 -4.66
C ARG A 88 -8.13 16.60 -5.34
N GLY A 89 -8.33 15.49 -4.61
CA GLY A 89 -9.01 14.31 -5.13
C GLY A 89 -8.09 13.36 -5.93
N ARG A 90 -8.71 12.47 -6.70
CA ARG A 90 -7.98 11.37 -7.38
C ARG A 90 -7.07 11.87 -8.48
N LYS A 91 -5.80 11.49 -8.40
CA LYS A 91 -4.78 11.63 -9.46
C LYS A 91 -4.36 10.27 -9.97
N VAL A 92 -3.89 10.22 -11.20
CA VAL A 92 -3.20 9.05 -11.74
C VAL A 92 -1.72 9.16 -11.41
N TYR A 93 -1.24 8.32 -10.51
CA TYR A 93 0.17 8.23 -10.12
C TYR A 93 0.90 7.13 -10.90
N SER A 94 0.18 6.09 -11.33
CA SER A 94 0.70 5.00 -12.14
C SER A 94 -0.29 4.68 -13.25
N LEU A 95 0.20 4.50 -14.48
CA LEU A 95 -0.63 4.05 -15.61
C LEU A 95 -0.88 2.53 -15.57
N HIS A 96 -0.01 1.78 -14.89
CA HIS A 96 -0.17 0.33 -14.74
C HIS A 96 -1.17 -0.03 -13.64
N ALA A 97 -1.23 0.80 -12.61
CA ALA A 97 -2.12 0.67 -11.45
C ALA A 97 -2.79 2.03 -11.17
N PRO A 98 -3.82 2.41 -11.92
CA PRO A 98 -4.48 3.72 -11.78
C PRO A 98 -5.18 3.93 -10.43
N GLU A 99 -5.43 2.85 -9.69
CA GLU A 99 -5.98 2.82 -8.34
C GLU A 99 -5.00 3.28 -7.26
N VAL A 100 -3.69 3.30 -7.55
CA VAL A 100 -2.65 3.69 -6.60
C VAL A 100 -2.90 5.10 -6.04
N GLU A 101 -2.85 5.20 -4.74
CA GLU A 101 -3.01 6.43 -3.98
C GLU A 101 -1.66 6.99 -3.52
N CYS A 102 -1.65 8.27 -3.18
CA CYS A 102 -0.49 8.95 -2.60
C CYS A 102 -0.73 9.16 -1.10
N ILE A 103 0.08 8.51 -0.28
CA ILE A 103 0.00 8.55 1.18
C ILE A 103 1.09 9.48 1.70
N GLY A 104 0.70 10.58 2.36
CA GLY A 104 1.64 11.48 3.03
C GLY A 104 2.20 10.85 4.31
N LYS A 105 3.53 10.83 4.46
CA LYS A 105 4.22 10.24 5.63
C LYS A 105 4.72 11.26 6.65
N GLY A 106 4.70 12.54 6.32
CA GLY A 106 5.24 13.58 7.19
C GLY A 106 6.76 13.50 7.44
N LYS A 107 7.49 12.64 6.71
CA LYS A 107 8.94 12.47 6.83
C LYS A 107 9.65 13.32 5.78
N ALA A 108 10.65 14.12 6.17
CA ALA A 108 11.34 15.06 5.28
C ALA A 108 12.02 14.35 4.07
N HIS A 109 12.69 13.22 4.30
CA HIS A 109 13.44 12.50 3.25
C HIS A 109 12.56 11.59 2.37
N ARG A 110 11.38 11.15 2.87
CA ARG A 110 10.40 10.35 2.12
C ARG A 110 8.99 10.83 2.44
N PRO A 111 8.58 11.97 1.89
CA PRO A 111 7.30 12.61 2.25
C PRO A 111 6.08 11.82 1.77
N TYR A 112 6.24 10.98 0.75
CA TYR A 112 5.13 10.23 0.13
C TYR A 112 5.46 8.76 -0.03
N GLU A 113 4.46 7.90 0.18
CA GLU A 113 4.41 6.51 -0.28
C GLU A 113 3.26 6.35 -1.28
N PHE A 114 3.40 5.42 -2.22
CA PHE A 114 2.39 5.15 -3.24
C PHE A 114 1.88 3.72 -3.07
N GLY A 115 0.56 3.56 -3.07
CA GLY A 115 -0.13 2.29 -2.85
C GLY A 115 -1.45 2.51 -2.14
N VAL A 116 -1.95 1.48 -1.47
CA VAL A 116 -3.10 1.53 -0.58
C VAL A 116 -2.65 1.47 0.88
N LYS A 117 -3.36 2.17 1.76
CA LYS A 117 -3.15 2.04 3.20
C LYS A 117 -3.63 0.65 3.66
N VAL A 118 -2.85 0.00 4.51
CA VAL A 118 -3.22 -1.30 5.10
C VAL A 118 -3.28 -1.17 6.62
N SER A 119 -4.39 -1.58 7.21
CA SER A 119 -4.53 -1.77 8.65
C SER A 119 -4.04 -3.15 9.04
N ILE A 120 -3.22 -3.23 10.08
CA ILE A 120 -2.67 -4.48 10.60
C ILE A 120 -2.89 -4.50 12.10
N ALA A 121 -3.45 -5.60 12.60
CA ALA A 121 -3.58 -5.87 14.01
C ALA A 121 -2.78 -7.13 14.38
N THR A 122 -2.10 -7.07 15.51
CA THR A 122 -1.34 -8.20 16.08
C THR A 122 -1.75 -8.42 17.52
N THR A 123 -1.49 -9.62 18.05
CA THR A 123 -1.72 -9.91 19.47
C THR A 123 -0.80 -9.05 20.35
N VAL A 124 -1.32 -8.50 21.46
CA VAL A 124 -0.53 -7.73 22.43
C VAL A 124 0.22 -8.65 23.37
N LYS A 125 -0.42 -9.74 23.84
CA LYS A 125 0.23 -10.72 24.74
C LYS A 125 1.25 -11.55 23.98
N HIS A 126 2.30 -11.95 24.68
CA HIS A 126 3.24 -12.93 24.15
C HIS A 126 2.54 -14.28 24.05
N SER A 127 2.58 -14.89 22.87
CA SER A 127 2.04 -16.22 22.61
C SER A 127 3.15 -17.20 22.25
N ALA A 128 2.90 -18.49 22.44
CA ALA A 128 3.75 -19.53 21.89
C ALA A 128 3.87 -19.33 20.37
N GLY A 129 5.08 -19.45 19.82
CA GLY A 129 5.35 -19.14 18.42
C GLY A 129 5.54 -17.67 18.07
N GLY A 130 5.31 -16.75 19.02
CA GLY A 130 5.57 -15.31 18.88
C GLY A 130 4.33 -14.48 18.56
N GLN A 131 4.52 -13.33 17.92
CA GLN A 131 3.45 -12.38 17.61
C GLN A 131 2.83 -12.72 16.26
N PHE A 132 1.55 -13.02 16.24
CA PHE A 132 0.78 -13.31 15.03
C PHE A 132 -0.01 -12.09 14.55
N VAL A 133 -0.25 -11.99 13.26
CA VAL A 133 -1.17 -11.02 12.67
C VAL A 133 -2.59 -11.56 12.83
N ALA A 134 -3.40 -10.89 13.63
CA ALA A 134 -4.79 -11.26 13.88
C ALA A 134 -5.73 -10.73 12.78
N HIS A 135 -5.38 -9.60 12.14
CA HIS A 135 -6.18 -9.00 11.08
C HIS A 135 -5.31 -8.16 10.16
N ALA A 136 -5.58 -8.21 8.85
CA ALA A 136 -4.99 -7.34 7.85
C ALA A 136 -6.05 -6.98 6.81
N THR A 137 -6.22 -5.68 6.52
CA THR A 137 -7.18 -5.19 5.52
C THR A 137 -6.65 -3.96 4.81
N ALA A 138 -6.88 -3.89 3.50
CA ALA A 138 -6.62 -2.70 2.71
C ALA A 138 -7.70 -1.64 2.99
N LEU A 139 -7.30 -0.38 3.04
CA LEU A 139 -8.14 0.78 3.33
C LEU A 139 -8.05 1.78 2.18
N PRO A 140 -8.81 1.57 1.08
CA PRO A 140 -8.86 2.50 -0.03
C PRO A 140 -9.38 3.88 0.40
N GLY A 141 -8.96 4.94 -0.32
CA GLY A 141 -9.34 6.33 -0.03
C GLY A 141 -8.44 7.00 1.00
N ASN A 142 -7.38 6.33 1.46
CA ASN A 142 -6.43 6.84 2.46
C ASN A 142 -7.14 7.48 3.68
N PRO A 143 -8.06 6.77 4.34
CA PRO A 143 -8.82 7.32 5.46
C PRO A 143 -7.90 7.75 6.60
N TYR A 144 -8.37 8.68 7.43
CA TYR A 144 -7.70 9.00 8.70
C TYR A 144 -7.69 7.78 9.60
N ASP A 145 -6.55 7.47 10.23
CA ASP A 145 -6.36 6.23 11.01
C ASP A 145 -7.44 6.07 12.10
N GLY A 146 -7.76 7.14 12.82
CA GLY A 146 -8.79 7.13 13.84
C GLY A 146 -10.19 6.80 13.31
N HIS A 147 -10.49 7.03 12.04
CA HIS A 147 -11.79 6.73 11.45
C HIS A 147 -11.91 5.32 10.87
N THR A 148 -10.93 4.47 11.11
CA THR A 148 -10.93 3.09 10.59
C THR A 148 -11.42 2.07 11.61
N LEU A 149 -11.38 2.38 12.91
CA LEU A 149 -11.68 1.42 13.97
C LEU A 149 -13.15 0.97 13.98
N GLY A 150 -14.07 1.84 13.58
CA GLY A 150 -15.50 1.49 13.45
C GLY A 150 -15.76 0.32 12.51
N THR A 151 -14.92 0.16 11.48
CA THR A 151 -15.01 -0.95 10.52
C THR A 151 -14.07 -2.10 10.90
N VAL A 152 -12.85 -1.78 11.30
CA VAL A 152 -11.79 -2.78 11.53
C VAL A 152 -12.08 -3.64 12.76
N ILE A 153 -12.59 -3.08 13.86
CA ILE A 153 -12.89 -3.84 15.08
C ILE A 153 -13.94 -4.94 14.83
N PRO A 154 -15.12 -4.65 14.27
CA PRO A 154 -16.11 -5.68 13.98
C PRO A 154 -15.59 -6.77 13.03
N LEU A 155 -14.89 -6.39 11.95
CA LEU A 155 -14.30 -7.35 11.01
C LEU A 155 -13.26 -8.25 11.68
N MET A 156 -12.43 -7.68 12.55
CA MET A 156 -11.44 -8.44 13.30
C MET A 156 -12.09 -9.42 14.27
N GLN A 157 -13.11 -8.99 15.03
CA GLN A 157 -13.85 -9.86 15.96
C GLN A 157 -14.55 -11.00 15.22
N ALA A 158 -15.17 -10.73 14.08
CA ALA A 158 -15.79 -11.75 13.25
C ALA A 158 -14.78 -12.79 12.75
N LEU A 159 -13.57 -12.33 12.36
CA LEU A 159 -12.52 -13.21 11.85
C LEU A 159 -11.91 -14.11 12.94
N ILE A 160 -11.65 -13.55 14.14
CA ILE A 160 -10.99 -14.30 15.23
C ILE A 160 -11.98 -15.06 16.13
N GLY A 161 -13.29 -14.82 15.98
CA GLY A 161 -14.33 -15.45 16.79
C GLY A 161 -14.36 -15.02 18.27
N ASN A 162 -13.70 -13.92 18.61
CA ASN A 162 -13.59 -13.43 19.99
C ASN A 162 -13.84 -11.93 20.10
N ILE A 163 -14.41 -11.50 21.22
CA ILE A 163 -14.55 -10.08 21.55
C ILE A 163 -13.20 -9.55 22.04
N LEU A 164 -12.83 -8.38 21.55
CA LEU A 164 -11.58 -7.72 21.96
C LEU A 164 -11.73 -7.08 23.34
N ASP A 165 -10.84 -7.43 24.26
CA ASP A 165 -10.77 -6.76 25.57
C ASP A 165 -10.37 -5.29 25.42
N ARG A 166 -9.38 -5.02 24.56
CA ARG A 166 -8.83 -3.68 24.31
C ARG A 166 -7.96 -3.63 23.07
N CYS A 167 -7.81 -2.42 22.55
CA CYS A 167 -6.92 -2.11 21.42
C CYS A 167 -5.84 -1.10 21.89
N ILE A 168 -4.59 -1.37 21.56
CA ILE A 168 -3.47 -0.45 21.79
C ILE A 168 -3.05 0.11 20.42
N THR A 169 -3.16 1.41 20.25
CA THR A 169 -2.92 2.10 18.98
C THR A 169 -1.83 3.16 19.12
N ASP A 170 -1.35 3.67 17.99
CA ASP A 170 -0.46 4.82 18.00
C ASP A 170 -1.20 6.16 18.17
N ALA A 171 -0.46 7.27 18.19
CA ALA A 171 -1.05 8.59 18.37
C ALA A 171 -1.90 9.06 17.17
N GLY A 172 -1.75 8.45 15.99
CA GLY A 172 -2.54 8.74 14.79
C GLY A 172 -4.01 8.36 14.91
N TYR A 173 -4.36 7.54 15.92
CA TYR A 173 -5.75 7.13 16.18
C TYR A 173 -6.51 8.03 17.16
N ARG A 174 -5.97 9.19 17.53
CA ARG A 174 -6.68 10.15 18.41
C ARG A 174 -7.99 10.58 17.75
N GLY A 175 -9.08 10.68 18.55
CA GLY A 175 -10.41 10.99 18.01
C GLY A 175 -11.03 9.85 17.21
N HIS A 176 -10.70 8.60 17.57
CA HIS A 176 -11.16 7.40 16.89
C HIS A 176 -12.68 7.22 16.92
N ASN A 177 -13.19 6.55 15.88
CA ASN A 177 -14.58 6.17 15.69
C ASN A 177 -14.89 4.72 16.11
N ALA A 178 -14.18 4.18 17.10
CA ALA A 178 -14.42 2.83 17.59
C ALA A 178 -15.89 2.62 17.95
N PRO A 179 -16.46 1.41 17.79
CA PRO A 179 -17.83 1.09 18.19
C PRO A 179 -18.09 1.49 19.65
N PRO A 180 -19.33 1.82 20.03
CA PRO A 180 -19.67 2.29 21.37
C PRO A 180 -19.13 1.39 22.49
N ASP A 181 -19.25 0.06 22.33
CA ASP A 181 -18.77 -0.95 23.29
C ASP A 181 -17.25 -0.97 23.45
N HIS A 182 -16.52 -0.40 22.50
CA HIS A 182 -15.06 -0.32 22.47
C HIS A 182 -14.52 1.09 22.67
N LYS A 183 -15.37 2.12 22.73
CA LYS A 183 -14.96 3.53 22.84
C LYS A 183 -13.96 3.78 23.96
N PHE A 184 -14.13 3.11 25.11
CA PHE A 184 -13.26 3.24 26.28
C PHE A 184 -12.22 2.11 26.42
N LYS A 185 -12.21 1.18 25.46
CA LYS A 185 -11.24 0.06 25.39
C LYS A 185 -10.13 0.30 24.40
N VAL A 186 -10.14 1.43 23.68
CA VAL A 186 -9.07 1.86 22.79
C VAL A 186 -8.14 2.81 23.54
N TYR A 187 -6.87 2.47 23.57
CA TYR A 187 -5.81 3.24 24.19
C TYR A 187 -4.83 3.73 23.15
N THR A 188 -4.68 5.05 23.04
CA THR A 188 -3.78 5.68 22.06
C THR A 188 -2.46 6.09 22.72
N SER A 189 -1.36 5.93 22.00
CA SER A 189 -0.03 6.34 22.47
C SER A 189 0.00 7.81 22.86
N GLY A 190 0.60 8.11 24.03
CA GLY A 190 0.64 9.45 24.61
C GLY A 190 -0.63 9.84 25.39
N GLN A 191 -1.60 8.93 25.56
CA GLN A 191 -2.74 9.13 26.45
C GLN A 191 -2.26 9.15 27.91
N LYS A 192 -2.75 10.11 28.71
CA LYS A 192 -2.38 10.24 30.15
C LYS A 192 -3.47 9.69 31.07
N ARG A 193 -4.76 9.76 30.68
CA ARG A 193 -5.89 9.33 31.49
C ARG A 193 -6.16 7.84 31.31
N ARG A 194 -6.67 7.16 32.37
CA ARG A 194 -7.06 5.73 32.37
C ARG A 194 -5.91 4.77 32.04
N ILE A 195 -4.68 5.14 32.33
CA ILE A 195 -3.50 4.31 32.07
C ILE A 195 -3.11 3.57 33.35
N THR A 196 -3.39 2.28 33.39
CA THR A 196 -2.94 1.38 34.45
C THR A 196 -1.48 0.95 34.21
N PRO A 197 -0.77 0.41 35.25
CA PRO A 197 0.57 -0.16 35.06
C PRO A 197 0.61 -1.26 33.99
N GLN A 198 -0.46 -2.04 33.84
CA GLN A 198 -0.61 -3.05 32.81
C GLN A 198 -0.64 -2.42 31.40
N ILE A 199 -1.50 -1.43 31.18
CA ILE A 199 -1.61 -0.72 29.88
C ILE A 199 -0.28 -0.03 29.54
N LYS A 200 0.42 0.52 30.53
CA LYS A 200 1.75 1.10 30.33
C LYS A 200 2.78 0.07 29.83
N ARG A 201 2.73 -1.17 30.33
CA ARG A 201 3.54 -2.29 29.80
C ARG A 201 3.14 -2.67 28.38
N GLU A 202 1.84 -2.69 28.08
CA GLU A 202 1.32 -3.01 26.75
C GLU A 202 1.71 -1.95 25.72
N PHE A 203 1.76 -0.66 26.07
CA PHE A 203 2.30 0.38 25.20
C PHE A 203 3.77 0.16 24.83
N LYS A 204 4.59 -0.33 25.74
CA LYS A 204 5.98 -0.71 25.41
C LYS A 204 6.00 -1.85 24.38
N ARG A 205 5.08 -2.81 24.49
CA ARG A 205 4.97 -3.94 23.57
C ARG A 205 4.39 -3.56 22.21
N ARG A 206 3.65 -2.46 22.12
CA ARG A 206 3.12 -1.96 20.82
C ARG A 206 4.22 -1.82 19.78
N ALA A 207 5.40 -1.36 20.16
CA ALA A 207 6.52 -1.20 19.23
C ALA A 207 6.91 -2.51 18.50
N ALA A 208 6.56 -3.68 19.07
CA ALA A 208 6.81 -4.97 18.44
C ALA A 208 6.01 -5.20 17.14
N ILE A 209 5.01 -4.39 16.83
CA ILE A 209 4.32 -4.42 15.53
C ILE A 209 5.21 -3.91 14.39
N GLU A 210 6.15 -3.00 14.66
CA GLU A 210 6.99 -2.40 13.62
C GLU A 210 7.87 -3.42 12.89
N PRO A 211 8.58 -4.35 13.56
CA PRO A 211 9.25 -5.47 12.91
C PRO A 211 8.30 -6.36 12.11
N VAL A 212 7.08 -6.62 12.62
CA VAL A 212 6.07 -7.41 11.90
C VAL A 212 5.72 -6.74 10.57
N ILE A 213 5.44 -5.43 10.58
CA ILE A 213 5.18 -4.64 9.37
C ILE A 213 6.37 -4.69 8.40
N GLY A 214 7.60 -4.58 8.93
CA GLY A 214 8.83 -4.73 8.15
C GLY A 214 8.87 -6.09 7.43
N HIS A 215 8.68 -7.18 8.15
CA HIS A 215 8.63 -8.53 7.57
C HIS A 215 7.50 -8.72 6.54
N LEU A 216 6.31 -8.18 6.79
CA LEU A 216 5.21 -8.21 5.84
C LEU A 216 5.58 -7.51 4.53
N LYS A 217 6.22 -6.34 4.61
CA LYS A 217 6.63 -5.56 3.44
C LYS A 217 7.75 -6.23 2.65
N GLU A 218 8.79 -6.72 3.31
CA GLU A 218 10.01 -7.22 2.67
C GLU A 218 9.92 -8.69 2.28
N HIS A 219 9.49 -9.57 3.21
CA HIS A 219 9.51 -11.02 3.01
C HIS A 219 8.21 -11.57 2.45
N HIS A 220 7.07 -10.88 2.67
CA HIS A 220 5.75 -11.35 2.24
C HIS A 220 5.11 -10.44 1.17
N ARG A 221 5.93 -9.62 0.50
CA ARG A 221 5.57 -8.81 -0.68
C ARG A 221 4.44 -7.80 -0.47
N MET A 222 4.08 -7.46 0.77
CA MET A 222 3.10 -6.41 1.02
C MET A 222 3.57 -5.04 0.51
N GLY A 223 4.87 -4.77 0.52
CA GLY A 223 5.45 -3.54 -0.02
C GLY A 223 5.54 -3.50 -1.55
N ARG A 224 5.21 -4.60 -2.26
CA ARG A 224 5.30 -4.70 -3.72
C ARG A 224 4.21 -5.62 -4.27
N ASN A 225 3.01 -5.06 -4.41
CA ASN A 225 1.87 -5.80 -4.92
C ASN A 225 1.99 -6.06 -6.44
N TYR A 226 1.77 -7.31 -6.86
CA TYR A 226 1.72 -7.72 -8.27
C TYR A 226 0.29 -8.00 -8.74
N LEU A 227 -0.68 -8.01 -7.82
CA LEU A 227 -2.09 -8.17 -8.13
C LEU A 227 -2.67 -6.81 -8.58
N ALA A 228 -3.63 -6.85 -9.47
CA ALA A 228 -4.22 -5.65 -10.04
C ALA A 228 -5.51 -5.24 -9.32
N HIS A 229 -5.80 -3.95 -9.36
CA HIS A 229 -7.02 -3.33 -8.85
C HIS A 229 -7.15 -3.35 -7.32
N ALA A 230 -8.20 -2.72 -6.81
CA ALA A 230 -8.48 -2.65 -5.37
C ALA A 230 -8.70 -4.04 -4.73
N SER A 231 -9.25 -5.00 -5.48
CA SER A 231 -9.36 -6.39 -5.05
C SER A 231 -7.99 -7.04 -4.88
N GLY A 232 -7.04 -6.76 -5.79
CA GLY A 232 -5.68 -7.21 -5.68
C GLY A 232 -4.96 -6.64 -4.44
N ASP A 233 -5.20 -5.39 -4.09
CA ASP A 233 -4.66 -4.78 -2.87
C ASP A 233 -5.21 -5.46 -1.61
N ALA A 234 -6.52 -5.74 -1.58
CA ALA A 234 -7.16 -6.43 -0.47
C ALA A 234 -6.61 -7.86 -0.30
N ILE A 235 -6.54 -8.63 -1.40
CA ILE A 235 -6.00 -9.99 -1.41
C ILE A 235 -4.53 -9.99 -0.98
N ASN A 236 -3.71 -9.07 -1.48
CA ASN A 236 -2.29 -8.98 -1.13
C ASN A 236 -2.08 -8.73 0.36
N ALA A 237 -2.90 -7.88 1.00
CA ALA A 237 -2.83 -7.65 2.44
C ALA A 237 -3.08 -8.93 3.24
N VAL A 238 -4.11 -9.71 2.87
CA VAL A 238 -4.46 -10.99 3.53
C VAL A 238 -3.38 -12.04 3.28
N LEU A 239 -2.91 -12.21 2.03
CA LEU A 239 -1.87 -13.18 1.69
C LEU A 239 -0.54 -12.89 2.39
N ALA A 240 -0.16 -11.62 2.50
CA ALA A 240 1.04 -11.24 3.24
C ALA A 240 0.93 -11.60 4.73
N ALA A 241 -0.21 -11.34 5.35
CA ALA A 241 -0.49 -11.69 6.74
C ALA A 241 -0.50 -13.22 6.96
N ALA A 242 -1.16 -13.97 6.07
CA ALA A 242 -1.19 -15.43 6.10
C ALA A 242 0.21 -16.01 5.95
N GLY A 243 0.99 -15.57 4.96
CA GLY A 243 2.37 -16.01 4.74
C GLY A 243 3.27 -15.76 5.96
N TYR A 244 3.14 -14.60 6.60
CA TYR A 244 3.84 -14.30 7.84
C TYR A 244 3.44 -15.26 8.96
N ASN A 245 2.14 -15.49 9.16
CA ASN A 245 1.62 -16.38 10.20
C ASN A 245 2.06 -17.83 9.98
N PHE A 246 1.99 -18.34 8.75
CA PHE A 246 2.48 -19.69 8.41
C PHE A 246 3.96 -19.86 8.70
N ARG A 247 4.78 -18.86 8.34
CA ARG A 247 6.21 -18.89 8.66
C ARG A 247 6.45 -18.97 10.17
N ARG A 248 5.70 -18.22 10.97
CA ARG A 248 5.78 -18.25 12.44
C ARG A 248 5.34 -19.61 13.01
N LEU A 249 4.23 -20.12 12.51
CA LEU A 249 3.71 -21.43 12.91
C LEU A 249 4.72 -22.55 12.60
N LEU A 250 5.28 -22.57 11.38
CA LEU A 250 6.29 -23.55 11.01
C LEU A 250 7.55 -23.48 11.88
N ALA A 251 8.02 -22.27 12.22
CA ALA A 251 9.15 -22.09 13.12
C ALA A 251 8.84 -22.64 14.52
N TRP A 252 7.64 -22.41 15.03
CA TRP A 252 7.20 -22.93 16.31
C TRP A 252 7.07 -24.46 16.30
N LEU A 253 6.46 -25.05 15.27
CA LEU A 253 6.35 -26.50 15.11
C LEU A 253 7.71 -27.16 14.98
N ARG A 254 8.66 -26.58 14.26
CA ARG A 254 10.06 -27.07 14.21
C ARG A 254 10.70 -27.09 15.60
N PHE A 255 10.51 -26.02 16.38
CA PHE A 255 11.02 -25.94 17.74
C PHE A 255 10.37 -27.01 18.64
N LEU A 256 9.06 -27.22 18.53
CA LEU A 256 8.33 -28.25 19.27
C LEU A 256 8.82 -29.63 18.91
N LEU A 257 8.96 -29.94 17.62
CA LEU A 257 9.50 -31.20 17.13
C LEU A 257 10.91 -31.46 17.66
N LEU A 258 11.79 -30.45 17.62
CA LEU A 258 13.15 -30.57 18.16
C LEU A 258 13.12 -30.92 19.65
N ARG A 259 12.27 -30.29 20.45
CA ARG A 259 12.12 -30.59 21.86
C ARG A 259 11.66 -32.04 22.11
N ILE A 260 10.71 -32.52 21.32
CA ILE A 260 10.23 -33.93 21.38
C ILE A 260 11.36 -34.89 21.03
N LEU A 261 12.11 -34.63 19.97
CA LEU A 261 13.24 -35.49 19.56
C LEU A 261 14.36 -35.51 20.60
N ILE A 262 14.64 -34.38 21.23
CA ILE A 262 15.59 -34.30 22.34
C ILE A 262 15.10 -35.16 23.53
N ALA A 263 13.81 -35.03 23.88
CA ALA A 263 13.22 -35.79 24.98
C ALA A 263 13.23 -37.30 24.72
N LEU A 264 13.14 -37.70 23.49
CA LEU A 264 13.20 -39.13 23.05
C LEU A 264 14.63 -39.64 22.81
N GLY A 265 15.67 -38.81 23.07
CA GLY A 265 17.07 -39.23 22.83
C GLY A 265 17.49 -39.27 21.37
N LEU A 266 16.63 -38.89 20.44
CA LEU A 266 16.84 -39.02 18.99
C LEU A 266 17.56 -37.80 18.36
N ALA A 267 17.85 -36.75 19.12
CA ALA A 267 18.41 -35.49 18.58
C ALA A 267 19.87 -35.62 18.10
N ALA A 268 20.62 -36.63 18.51
CA ALA A 268 22.00 -36.83 18.10
C ALA A 268 22.17 -37.15 16.61
N GLN A 269 21.14 -37.69 15.95
CA GLN A 269 21.17 -38.07 14.54
C GLN A 269 20.85 -36.96 13.54
N LEU A 270 20.30 -35.83 14.00
CA LEU A 270 19.86 -34.72 13.13
C LEU A 270 20.96 -33.67 12.78
N LYS A 271 22.17 -33.82 13.31
CA LYS A 271 23.31 -32.92 12.99
C LYS A 271 24.06 -33.26 11.69
N LEU A 272 23.64 -34.25 10.95
CA LEU A 272 24.34 -34.80 9.78
C LEU A 272 23.54 -34.78 8.47
N ALA A 273 22.47 -33.98 8.36
CA ALA A 273 21.74 -33.84 7.10
C ALA A 273 21.64 -32.38 6.69
#